data_98d88ab880dc3d27d1f413e9488d9183
#
_entry.id   98d88ab880dc3d27d1f413e9488d9183
#
_cell.length_a   1.000
_cell.length_b   1.000
_cell.length_c   1.000
_cell.angle_alpha   90.00
_cell.angle_beta   90.00
_cell.angle_gamma   90.00
#
_symmetry.space_group_name_H-M   'P 1'
#
loop_
_entity.id
_entity.type
_entity.pdbx_description
1 polymer ?
#
loop_
_entity_poly.entity_id
_entity_poly.type
_entity_poly.pdbx_seq_one_letter_code
_entity_poly.pdbx_strand_id
1 'polypeptide(L)'
;MSNDYLFTSESVSEGHPDKVADQISDAILDAILTQDPAARVAAETLCNTGLVVLAGEITTHANVDYIQVARETIKRIGYDNTEYGIDYKGCAVLVAYDKQSPDIAQGVDEGAGIDLDQGAGDQGLMFGYACDETAELMPAAIHYAHRLVERQSQLRKDGRLPWLRPDAKSQVTLRYVDGRPVGVHTVVLSTQHAPEISHKQIEEAVIEEIIKPILPREWLTETKFLVNPTGRFVIGGPQGDCGLTGRKIIVDTYGGAAPHGGGAFSGKDPSKVDRSAAYAARYVAKNIVAAGLARQCQVQVSYAIGVAKPINITVYTEGTGVIPDAEIAKLVLAHFDLRPKGIVQMLNLLRPIYQKSAAYGHFGREEPEFTWERTDKVALLRDAAGLK
;
A
#
# COMPACT_ATOMS: atom_id res chain seq x y z
N MET A 1 -6.38 -34.50 10.14
CA MET A 1 -7.33 -34.01 9.15
C MET A 1 -6.65 -32.86 8.45
N SER A 2 -6.59 -32.86 7.11
CA SER A 2 -6.00 -31.73 6.37
C SER A 2 -6.87 -30.48 6.61
N ASN A 3 -6.23 -29.35 6.85
CA ASN A 3 -6.92 -28.08 7.00
C ASN A 3 -7.05 -27.44 5.60
N ASP A 4 -8.13 -27.78 4.89
CA ASP A 4 -8.42 -27.28 3.53
C ASP A 4 -9.40 -26.10 3.64
N TYR A 5 -9.00 -24.93 3.11
CA TYR A 5 -9.82 -23.71 3.14
C TYR A 5 -9.55 -22.81 1.95
N LEU A 6 -10.48 -21.90 1.69
CA LEU A 6 -10.33 -20.84 0.68
C LEU A 6 -10.02 -19.50 1.37
N PHE A 7 -9.11 -18.74 0.77
CA PHE A 7 -8.82 -17.37 1.21
C PHE A 7 -8.81 -16.43 0.00
N THR A 8 -9.40 -15.25 0.18
CA THR A 8 -9.62 -14.27 -0.89
C THR A 8 -9.00 -12.92 -0.52
N SER A 9 -8.28 -12.33 -1.48
CA SER A 9 -7.86 -10.93 -1.43
C SER A 9 -8.25 -10.22 -2.71
N GLU A 10 -8.37 -8.90 -2.64
CA GLU A 10 -8.67 -8.04 -3.78
C GLU A 10 -7.65 -6.91 -3.92
N SER A 11 -7.55 -6.37 -5.14
CA SER A 11 -6.77 -5.17 -5.42
C SER A 11 -7.48 -4.32 -6.46
N VAL A 12 -7.01 -3.08 -6.60
CA VAL A 12 -7.54 -2.12 -7.57
C VAL A 12 -6.40 -1.47 -8.35
N SER A 13 -6.69 -1.05 -9.59
CA SER A 13 -5.70 -0.38 -10.44
C SER A 13 -5.41 1.06 -9.98
N GLU A 14 -4.37 1.66 -10.56
CA GLU A 14 -4.04 3.07 -10.37
C GLU A 14 -5.17 4.02 -10.78
N GLY A 15 -6.08 3.59 -11.65
CA GLY A 15 -7.24 4.38 -12.12
C GLY A 15 -8.50 4.22 -11.27
N HIS A 16 -8.51 3.35 -10.26
CA HIS A 16 -9.61 3.29 -9.30
C HIS A 16 -9.75 4.63 -8.56
N PRO A 17 -10.96 5.16 -8.34
CA PRO A 17 -11.15 6.50 -7.74
C PRO A 17 -10.39 6.73 -6.44
N ASP A 18 -10.44 5.79 -5.51
CA ASP A 18 -9.70 5.90 -4.24
C ASP A 18 -8.18 5.91 -4.47
N LYS A 19 -7.68 5.16 -5.47
CA LYS A 19 -6.25 5.16 -5.80
C LYS A 19 -5.82 6.38 -6.59
N VAL A 20 -6.69 6.99 -7.35
CA VAL A 20 -6.46 8.33 -7.93
C VAL A 20 -6.25 9.34 -6.80
N ALA A 21 -7.11 9.34 -5.79
CA ALA A 21 -7.01 10.20 -4.62
C ALA A 21 -5.69 9.96 -3.84
N ASP A 22 -5.35 8.70 -3.55
CA ASP A 22 -4.11 8.32 -2.86
C ASP A 22 -2.86 8.80 -3.63
N GLN A 23 -2.84 8.62 -4.94
CA GLN A 23 -1.71 9.02 -5.78
C GLN A 23 -1.55 10.54 -5.88
N ILE A 24 -2.66 11.31 -5.88
CA ILE A 24 -2.60 12.77 -5.84
C ILE A 24 -2.06 13.24 -4.50
N SER A 25 -2.55 12.69 -3.39
CA SER A 25 -2.09 13.04 -2.04
C SER A 25 -0.60 12.76 -1.86
N ASP A 26 -0.10 11.61 -2.32
CA ASP A 26 1.33 11.28 -2.25
C ASP A 26 2.18 12.04 -3.26
N ALA A 27 1.64 12.45 -4.41
CA ALA A 27 2.34 13.34 -5.34
C ALA A 27 2.58 14.72 -4.73
N ILE A 28 1.60 15.24 -4.00
CA ILE A 28 1.72 16.49 -3.26
C ILE A 28 2.78 16.37 -2.17
N LEU A 29 2.74 15.28 -1.40
CA LEU A 29 3.75 15.00 -0.38
C LEU A 29 5.16 14.98 -0.99
N ASP A 30 5.37 14.25 -2.08
CA ASP A 30 6.68 14.14 -2.75
C ASP A 30 7.16 15.50 -3.30
N ALA A 31 6.26 16.29 -3.88
CA ALA A 31 6.59 17.64 -4.36
C ALA A 31 7.05 18.58 -3.22
N ILE A 32 6.44 18.46 -2.05
CA ILE A 32 6.82 19.20 -0.84
C ILE A 32 8.17 18.70 -0.32
N LEU A 33 8.34 17.39 -0.11
CA LEU A 33 9.55 16.80 0.45
C LEU A 33 10.78 17.03 -0.43
N THR A 34 10.60 17.22 -1.73
CA THR A 34 11.69 17.58 -2.65
C THR A 34 12.31 18.93 -2.30
N GLN A 35 11.54 19.87 -1.76
CA GLN A 35 11.99 21.23 -1.40
C GLN A 35 12.18 21.40 0.12
N ASP A 36 11.40 20.68 0.91
CA ASP A 36 11.36 20.80 2.38
C ASP A 36 11.18 19.41 3.03
N PRO A 37 12.29 18.68 3.26
CA PRO A 37 12.23 17.35 3.88
C PRO A 37 11.66 17.34 5.32
N ALA A 38 11.66 18.49 6.00
CA ALA A 38 11.15 18.63 7.37
C ALA A 38 9.67 19.03 7.43
N ALA A 39 8.99 19.18 6.27
CA ALA A 39 7.59 19.57 6.20
C ALA A 39 6.68 18.62 6.99
N ARG A 40 5.60 19.18 7.53
CA ARG A 40 4.50 18.43 8.13
C ARG A 40 3.33 18.43 7.16
N VAL A 41 2.94 17.25 6.71
CA VAL A 41 1.96 17.07 5.64
C VAL A 41 0.93 16.02 6.04
N ALA A 42 -0.33 16.40 5.95
CA ALA A 42 -1.50 15.53 5.98
C ALA A 42 -2.42 15.97 4.83
N ALA A 43 -2.14 15.47 3.63
CA ALA A 43 -2.84 15.85 2.40
C ALA A 43 -3.92 14.83 2.08
N GLU A 44 -5.17 15.27 2.08
CA GLU A 44 -6.35 14.50 1.74
C GLU A 44 -6.88 14.94 0.37
N THR A 45 -7.39 13.99 -0.40
CA THR A 45 -7.95 14.24 -1.73
C THR A 45 -9.31 13.58 -1.84
N LEU A 46 -10.27 14.31 -2.39
CA LEU A 46 -11.53 13.78 -2.91
C LEU A 46 -11.53 13.96 -4.42
N CYS A 47 -11.92 12.92 -5.17
CA CYS A 47 -12.14 13.04 -6.61
C CYS A 47 -13.50 12.47 -7.00
N ASN A 48 -14.19 13.19 -7.89
CA ASN A 48 -15.49 12.84 -8.43
C ASN A 48 -15.55 13.30 -9.90
N THR A 49 -16.70 13.16 -10.54
CA THR A 49 -16.90 13.59 -11.94
C THR A 49 -16.42 15.03 -12.14
N GLY A 50 -15.36 15.20 -12.93
CA GLY A 50 -14.81 16.51 -13.28
C GLY A 50 -14.29 17.38 -12.12
N LEU A 51 -14.13 16.83 -10.92
CA LEU A 51 -13.78 17.57 -9.70
C LEU A 51 -12.71 16.86 -8.88
N VAL A 52 -11.73 17.66 -8.40
CA VAL A 52 -10.79 17.27 -7.35
C VAL A 52 -10.83 18.30 -6.23
N VAL A 53 -10.91 17.86 -5.00
CA VAL A 53 -10.78 18.70 -3.80
C VAL A 53 -9.56 18.24 -3.02
N LEU A 54 -8.65 19.18 -2.78
CA LEU A 54 -7.44 18.98 -1.98
C LEU A 54 -7.66 19.69 -0.65
N ALA A 55 -7.60 18.94 0.44
CA ALA A 55 -7.81 19.47 1.79
C ALA A 55 -6.84 18.84 2.78
N GLY A 56 -6.78 19.34 4.00
CA GLY A 56 -5.92 18.84 5.06
C GLY A 56 -5.00 19.90 5.63
N GLU A 57 -3.91 19.49 6.28
CA GLU A 57 -3.00 20.39 6.98
C GLU A 57 -1.58 20.24 6.42
N ILE A 58 -0.98 21.38 6.04
CA ILE A 58 0.38 21.46 5.51
C ILE A 58 1.12 22.61 6.19
N THR A 59 2.25 22.28 6.83
CA THR A 59 3.21 23.27 7.35
C THR A 59 4.53 23.04 6.63
N THR A 60 4.91 23.97 5.75
CA THR A 60 6.11 23.85 4.91
C THR A 60 6.63 25.22 4.47
N HIS A 61 7.92 25.24 4.10
CA HIS A 61 8.56 26.35 3.39
C HIS A 61 8.59 26.13 1.86
N ALA A 62 8.15 24.96 1.38
CA ALA A 62 8.09 24.66 -0.04
C ALA A 62 7.04 25.53 -0.76
N ASN A 63 7.34 25.87 -2.01
CA ASN A 63 6.40 26.53 -2.91
C ASN A 63 5.97 25.54 -3.99
N VAL A 64 4.79 24.99 -3.87
CA VAL A 64 4.25 23.92 -4.74
C VAL A 64 2.97 24.40 -5.42
N ASP A 65 2.89 24.23 -6.73
CA ASP A 65 1.66 24.34 -7.48
C ASP A 65 0.83 23.04 -7.33
N TYR A 66 -0.01 22.99 -6.29
CA TYR A 66 -0.83 21.81 -5.98
C TYR A 66 -1.79 21.44 -7.13
N ILE A 67 -2.31 22.45 -7.84
CA ILE A 67 -3.20 22.22 -8.97
C ILE A 67 -2.47 21.51 -10.09
N GLN A 68 -1.27 21.95 -10.43
CA GLN A 68 -0.45 21.32 -11.46
C GLN A 68 -0.04 19.90 -11.08
N VAL A 69 0.36 19.67 -9.83
CA VAL A 69 0.71 18.32 -9.32
C VAL A 69 -0.49 17.35 -9.45
N ALA A 70 -1.68 17.79 -9.08
CA ALA A 70 -2.89 16.98 -9.23
C ALA A 70 -3.18 16.66 -10.70
N ARG A 71 -3.10 17.65 -11.61
CA ARG A 71 -3.32 17.46 -13.05
C ARG A 71 -2.31 16.51 -13.68
N GLU A 72 -1.03 16.63 -13.35
CA GLU A 72 0.01 15.74 -13.85
C GLU A 72 -0.18 14.30 -13.37
N THR A 73 -0.63 14.12 -12.13
CA THR A 73 -0.97 12.80 -11.59
C THR A 73 -2.14 12.17 -12.35
N ILE A 74 -3.22 12.91 -12.57
CA ILE A 74 -4.39 12.47 -13.34
C ILE A 74 -3.99 12.09 -14.76
N LYS A 75 -3.14 12.92 -15.41
CA LYS A 75 -2.60 12.65 -16.74
C LYS A 75 -1.77 11.36 -16.79
N ARG A 76 -0.86 11.17 -15.83
CA ARG A 76 0.01 10.00 -15.73
C ARG A 76 -0.78 8.70 -15.55
N ILE A 77 -1.88 8.75 -14.79
CA ILE A 77 -2.81 7.62 -14.61
C ILE A 77 -3.50 7.26 -15.93
N GLY A 78 -3.78 8.25 -16.79
CA GLY A 78 -4.38 8.05 -18.12
C GLY A 78 -5.81 8.60 -18.24
N TYR A 79 -6.21 9.50 -17.36
CA TYR A 79 -7.44 10.28 -17.51
C TYR A 79 -7.15 11.54 -18.35
N ASP A 80 -7.08 11.33 -19.65
CA ASP A 80 -6.68 12.31 -20.66
C ASP A 80 -7.77 12.61 -21.71
N ASN A 81 -8.96 12.06 -21.48
CA ASN A 81 -10.13 12.22 -22.35
C ASN A 81 -11.37 12.58 -21.52
N THR A 82 -12.11 13.61 -21.94
CA THR A 82 -13.34 14.06 -21.28
C THR A 82 -14.43 12.97 -21.21
N GLU A 83 -14.42 12.01 -22.14
CA GLU A 83 -15.34 10.85 -22.12
C GLU A 83 -15.13 9.93 -20.90
N TYR A 84 -14.00 10.04 -20.21
CA TYR A 84 -13.73 9.26 -18.99
C TYR A 84 -14.33 9.91 -17.74
N GLY A 85 -15.06 11.02 -17.89
CA GLY A 85 -15.76 11.73 -16.81
C GLY A 85 -14.87 12.60 -15.91
N ILE A 86 -13.56 12.44 -16.02
CA ILE A 86 -12.53 13.34 -15.50
C ILE A 86 -11.36 13.36 -16.49
N ASP A 87 -10.85 14.54 -16.78
CA ASP A 87 -9.62 14.69 -17.56
C ASP A 87 -8.71 15.74 -16.92
N TYR A 88 -7.41 15.59 -17.10
CA TYR A 88 -6.40 16.43 -16.45
C TYR A 88 -6.42 17.88 -16.89
N LYS A 89 -6.97 18.20 -18.08
CA LYS A 89 -7.05 19.58 -18.61
C LYS A 89 -8.25 20.33 -18.07
N GLY A 90 -9.41 19.67 -18.05
CA GLY A 90 -10.71 20.31 -17.82
C GLY A 90 -11.25 20.17 -16.40
N CYS A 91 -10.73 19.23 -15.57
CA CYS A 91 -11.27 19.05 -14.23
C CYS A 91 -11.07 20.28 -13.35
N ALA A 92 -12.07 20.57 -12.51
CA ALA A 92 -11.91 21.57 -11.45
C ALA A 92 -11.00 21.04 -10.35
N VAL A 93 -10.09 21.86 -9.82
CA VAL A 93 -9.26 21.54 -8.67
C VAL A 93 -9.43 22.63 -7.63
N LEU A 94 -10.01 22.27 -6.48
CA LEU A 94 -10.18 23.16 -5.33
C LEU A 94 -9.10 22.85 -4.30
N VAL A 95 -8.51 23.89 -3.71
CA VAL A 95 -7.45 23.78 -2.71
C VAL A 95 -7.90 24.42 -1.42
N ALA A 96 -7.89 23.65 -0.32
CA ALA A 96 -8.31 24.05 1.02
C ALA A 96 -7.36 23.45 2.08
N TYR A 97 -6.07 23.80 2.00
CA TYR A 97 -5.08 23.40 3.00
C TYR A 97 -4.95 24.44 4.11
N ASP A 98 -5.01 23.96 5.35
CA ASP A 98 -4.72 24.73 6.55
C ASP A 98 -3.31 24.44 7.07
N LYS A 99 -2.87 25.14 8.12
CA LYS A 99 -1.63 24.83 8.84
C LYS A 99 -1.90 23.79 9.94
N GLN A 100 -0.91 22.96 10.25
CA GLN A 100 -0.98 22.03 11.38
C GLN A 100 -1.26 22.78 12.69
N SER A 101 -2.09 22.18 13.56
CA SER A 101 -2.38 22.70 14.90
C SER A 101 -1.10 22.86 15.72
N PRO A 102 -0.87 24.04 16.36
CA PRO A 102 0.26 24.24 17.25
C PRO A 102 0.27 23.27 18.45
N ASP A 103 -0.89 22.81 18.91
CA ASP A 103 -1.02 21.87 20.03
C ASP A 103 -0.48 20.48 19.64
N ILE A 104 -0.66 20.06 18.39
CA ILE A 104 -0.06 18.82 17.88
C ILE A 104 1.44 19.00 17.67
N ALA A 105 1.87 20.14 17.13
CA ALA A 105 3.26 20.40 16.80
C ALA A 105 4.18 20.28 18.02
N GLN A 106 3.78 20.76 19.21
CA GLN A 106 4.63 20.68 20.42
C GLN A 106 4.89 19.24 20.88
N GLY A 107 4.02 18.27 20.56
CA GLY A 107 4.25 16.85 20.87
C GLY A 107 5.16 16.12 19.86
N VAL A 108 5.31 16.68 18.66
CA VAL A 108 6.08 16.10 17.56
C VAL A 108 7.45 16.75 17.40
N ASP A 109 7.61 18.02 17.78
CA ASP A 109 8.85 18.76 17.65
C ASP A 109 9.81 18.42 18.81
N GLU A 110 11.06 18.12 18.47
CA GLU A 110 12.12 17.76 19.43
C GLU A 110 12.38 18.92 20.38
N GLY A 111 12.38 18.64 21.68
CA GLY A 111 12.63 19.63 22.73
C GLY A 111 11.43 20.51 23.11
N ALA A 112 10.27 20.28 22.55
CA ALA A 112 9.09 21.14 22.78
C ALA A 112 7.99 20.51 23.67
N GLY A 113 7.91 19.18 23.76
CA GLY A 113 6.90 18.45 24.53
C GLY A 113 7.30 18.11 25.97
N ILE A 114 6.49 17.27 26.64
CA ILE A 114 6.81 16.67 27.94
C ILE A 114 7.93 15.63 27.78
N ASP A 115 7.89 14.84 26.70
CA ASP A 115 9.01 14.03 26.23
C ASP A 115 9.90 14.94 25.35
N LEU A 116 11.18 15.01 25.66
CA LEU A 116 12.13 15.85 24.93
C LEU A 116 12.60 15.22 23.61
N ASP A 117 12.45 13.89 23.47
CA ASP A 117 12.62 13.22 22.18
C ASP A 117 11.40 13.48 21.29
N GLN A 118 11.58 13.38 19.96
CA GLN A 118 10.48 13.48 19.01
C GLN A 118 9.42 12.42 19.32
N GLY A 119 8.25 12.85 19.79
CA GLY A 119 7.11 11.99 20.10
C GLY A 119 6.32 11.57 18.86
N ALA A 120 5.44 10.61 19.03
CA ALA A 120 4.47 10.24 18.01
C ALA A 120 3.45 11.37 17.81
N GLY A 121 3.09 11.64 16.55
CA GLY A 121 2.13 12.71 16.20
C GLY A 121 0.68 12.36 16.53
N ASP A 122 0.40 11.11 16.86
CA ASP A 122 -0.92 10.63 17.31
C ASP A 122 -0.74 9.37 18.16
N GLN A 123 -1.79 8.99 18.87
CA GLN A 123 -1.95 7.63 19.40
C GLN A 123 -2.27 6.68 18.25
N GLY A 124 -1.95 5.39 18.41
CA GLY A 124 -2.35 4.40 17.43
C GLY A 124 -1.67 3.05 17.63
N LEU A 125 -2.15 2.07 16.85
CA LEU A 125 -1.53 0.76 16.74
C LEU A 125 -1.31 0.44 15.26
N MET A 126 -0.19 -0.18 14.94
CA MET A 126 0.20 -0.53 13.59
C MET A 126 0.63 -1.99 13.56
N PHE A 127 0.44 -2.62 12.41
CA PHE A 127 0.82 -4.00 12.18
C PHE A 127 1.80 -4.11 11.02
N GLY A 128 2.79 -4.96 11.19
CA GLY A 128 3.62 -5.49 10.12
C GLY A 128 3.39 -6.98 9.97
N TYR A 129 3.54 -7.49 8.75
CA TYR A 129 3.39 -8.90 8.46
C TYR A 129 4.36 -9.35 7.37
N ALA A 130 4.77 -10.61 7.45
CA ALA A 130 5.47 -11.32 6.40
C ALA A 130 5.17 -12.82 6.50
N CYS A 131 5.18 -13.52 5.37
CA CYS A 131 5.06 -14.97 5.30
C CYS A 131 5.83 -15.51 4.11
N ASP A 132 6.13 -16.82 4.13
CA ASP A 132 6.94 -17.51 3.12
C ASP A 132 6.10 -18.06 1.94
N GLU A 133 4.99 -17.40 1.60
CA GLU A 133 4.12 -17.82 0.50
C GLU A 133 4.60 -17.33 -0.87
N THR A 134 5.33 -16.22 -0.93
CA THR A 134 5.92 -15.65 -2.16
C THR A 134 7.37 -15.26 -1.93
N ALA A 135 8.10 -15.02 -3.01
CA ALA A 135 9.51 -14.58 -2.94
C ALA A 135 9.66 -13.24 -2.21
N GLU A 136 8.69 -12.37 -2.35
CA GLU A 136 8.64 -11.05 -1.69
C GLU A 136 8.21 -11.15 -0.22
N LEU A 137 7.97 -12.35 0.28
CA LEU A 137 7.48 -12.63 1.63
C LEU A 137 6.14 -11.96 1.94
N MET A 138 5.23 -12.04 0.97
CA MET A 138 3.86 -11.54 1.04
C MET A 138 2.84 -12.68 0.99
N PRO A 139 1.62 -12.47 1.54
CA PRO A 139 0.49 -13.37 1.29
C PRO A 139 0.19 -13.48 -0.21
N ALA A 140 0.08 -14.71 -0.71
CA ALA A 140 -0.03 -14.98 -2.15
C ALA A 140 -1.28 -14.35 -2.78
N ALA A 141 -2.42 -14.35 -2.08
CA ALA A 141 -3.68 -13.84 -2.64
C ALA A 141 -3.60 -12.35 -2.98
N ILE A 142 -3.11 -11.50 -2.06
CA ILE A 142 -2.96 -10.06 -2.32
C ILE A 142 -1.83 -9.78 -3.32
N HIS A 143 -0.74 -10.53 -3.24
CA HIS A 143 0.37 -10.41 -4.19
C HIS A 143 -0.12 -10.59 -5.63
N TYR A 144 -0.82 -11.67 -5.92
CA TYR A 144 -1.36 -11.91 -7.26
C TYR A 144 -2.46 -10.92 -7.65
N ALA A 145 -3.32 -10.52 -6.71
CA ALA A 145 -4.33 -9.51 -6.98
C ALA A 145 -3.70 -8.18 -7.44
N HIS A 146 -2.61 -7.73 -6.82
CA HIS A 146 -1.85 -6.56 -7.26
C HIS A 146 -1.27 -6.73 -8.66
N ARG A 147 -0.62 -7.87 -8.93
CA ARG A 147 0.02 -8.14 -10.22
C ARG A 147 -0.97 -8.15 -11.38
N LEU A 148 -2.20 -8.61 -11.16
CA LEU A 148 -3.25 -8.60 -12.18
C LEU A 148 -3.63 -7.18 -12.62
N VAL A 149 -3.88 -6.28 -11.69
CA VAL A 149 -4.26 -4.89 -12.02
C VAL A 149 -3.06 -4.04 -12.47
N GLU A 150 -1.87 -4.35 -12.01
CA GLU A 150 -0.63 -3.76 -12.53
C GLU A 150 -0.43 -4.16 -14.01
N ARG A 151 -0.62 -5.45 -14.34
CA ARG A 151 -0.54 -5.94 -15.71
C ARG A 151 -1.58 -5.29 -16.63
N GLN A 152 -2.82 -5.11 -16.14
CA GLN A 152 -3.87 -4.39 -16.86
C GLN A 152 -3.40 -2.98 -17.24
N SER A 153 -2.82 -2.24 -16.29
CA SER A 153 -2.31 -0.89 -16.52
C SER A 153 -1.13 -0.86 -17.49
N GLN A 154 -0.22 -1.84 -17.42
CA GLN A 154 0.88 -1.98 -18.37
C GLN A 154 0.37 -2.16 -19.80
N LEU A 155 -0.53 -3.12 -20.03
CA LEU A 155 -1.08 -3.41 -21.36
C LEU A 155 -1.90 -2.25 -21.94
N ARG A 156 -2.53 -1.45 -21.09
CA ARG A 156 -3.19 -0.22 -21.49
C ARG A 156 -2.19 0.84 -21.93
N LYS A 157 -1.14 1.08 -21.12
CA LYS A 157 -0.14 2.14 -21.37
C LYS A 157 0.80 1.84 -22.51
N ASP A 158 1.14 0.58 -22.76
CA ASP A 158 1.98 0.17 -23.89
C ASP A 158 1.20 0.03 -25.20
N GLY A 159 -0.13 0.19 -25.16
CA GLY A 159 -1.00 0.17 -26.34
C GLY A 159 -1.29 -1.22 -26.89
N ARG A 160 -0.93 -2.31 -26.19
CA ARG A 160 -1.23 -3.69 -26.60
C ARG A 160 -2.72 -3.99 -26.51
N LEU A 161 -3.41 -3.44 -25.51
CA LEU A 161 -4.86 -3.51 -25.38
C LEU A 161 -5.42 -2.07 -25.29
N PRO A 162 -5.50 -1.34 -26.41
CA PRO A 162 -5.80 0.09 -26.44
C PRO A 162 -7.23 0.45 -26.02
N TRP A 163 -8.12 -0.54 -25.96
CA TRP A 163 -9.50 -0.40 -25.50
C TRP A 163 -9.63 -0.44 -23.96
N LEU A 164 -8.58 -0.80 -23.23
CA LEU A 164 -8.57 -0.72 -21.77
C LEU A 164 -8.61 0.74 -21.31
N ARG A 165 -9.39 0.99 -20.26
CA ARG A 165 -9.45 2.28 -19.56
C ARG A 165 -8.85 2.16 -18.15
N PRO A 166 -8.59 3.27 -17.45
CA PRO A 166 -7.75 3.25 -16.24
C PRO A 166 -8.32 2.47 -15.06
N ASP A 167 -9.64 2.40 -14.88
CA ASP A 167 -10.25 1.77 -13.71
C ASP A 167 -10.34 0.25 -13.86
N ALA A 168 -9.88 -0.47 -12.85
CA ALA A 168 -10.01 -1.92 -12.79
C ALA A 168 -9.94 -2.43 -11.34
N LYS A 169 -10.53 -3.61 -11.12
CA LYS A 169 -10.47 -4.36 -9.86
C LYS A 169 -10.13 -5.82 -10.15
N SER A 170 -9.35 -6.41 -9.26
CA SER A 170 -9.06 -7.84 -9.25
C SER A 170 -9.44 -8.47 -7.92
N GLN A 171 -9.81 -9.74 -7.94
CA GLN A 171 -10.00 -10.54 -6.73
C GLN A 171 -9.45 -11.94 -7.02
N VAL A 172 -8.65 -12.46 -6.11
CA VAL A 172 -8.04 -13.79 -6.22
C VAL A 172 -8.42 -14.61 -5.02
N THR A 173 -9.06 -15.75 -5.26
CA THR A 173 -9.38 -16.77 -4.25
C THR A 173 -8.46 -17.96 -4.43
N LEU A 174 -7.63 -18.22 -3.42
CA LEU A 174 -6.71 -19.36 -3.41
C LEU A 174 -7.25 -20.48 -2.53
N ARG A 175 -6.93 -21.73 -2.91
CA ARG A 175 -7.12 -22.89 -2.08
C ARG A 175 -5.85 -23.16 -1.29
N TYR A 176 -6.01 -23.36 0.01
CA TYR A 176 -4.96 -23.68 0.95
C TYR A 176 -5.14 -25.10 1.48
N VAL A 177 -4.04 -25.83 1.60
CA VAL A 177 -3.95 -27.13 2.27
C VAL A 177 -2.82 -27.03 3.29
N ASP A 178 -3.12 -27.34 4.55
CA ASP A 178 -2.18 -27.29 5.66
C ASP A 178 -1.36 -25.97 5.72
N GLY A 179 -2.06 -24.85 5.49
CA GLY A 179 -1.48 -23.50 5.55
C GLY A 179 -0.60 -23.11 4.36
N ARG A 180 -0.68 -23.85 3.25
CA ARG A 180 0.05 -23.55 2.01
C ARG A 180 -0.91 -23.32 0.85
N PRO A 181 -0.70 -22.28 0.04
CA PRO A 181 -1.49 -22.09 -1.18
C PRO A 181 -1.11 -23.18 -2.20
N VAL A 182 -2.12 -23.86 -2.74
CA VAL A 182 -1.92 -25.01 -3.65
C VAL A 182 -2.64 -24.85 -4.99
N GLY A 183 -3.49 -23.85 -5.15
CA GLY A 183 -4.22 -23.64 -6.41
C GLY A 183 -5.08 -22.39 -6.38
N VAL A 184 -5.49 -21.93 -7.55
CA VAL A 184 -6.41 -20.81 -7.74
C VAL A 184 -7.82 -21.36 -7.93
N HIS A 185 -8.73 -21.02 -7.00
CA HIS A 185 -10.12 -21.41 -7.09
C HIS A 185 -10.92 -20.47 -8.03
N THR A 186 -10.78 -19.16 -7.83
CA THR A 186 -11.52 -18.17 -8.63
C THR A 186 -10.68 -16.91 -8.84
N VAL A 187 -10.74 -16.36 -10.04
CA VAL A 187 -10.25 -15.03 -10.37
C VAL A 187 -11.42 -14.18 -10.84
N VAL A 188 -11.63 -13.03 -10.20
CA VAL A 188 -12.52 -11.98 -10.70
C VAL A 188 -11.66 -10.84 -11.20
N LEU A 189 -11.92 -10.36 -12.43
CA LEU A 189 -11.28 -9.17 -12.96
C LEU A 189 -12.33 -8.32 -13.66
N SER A 190 -12.56 -7.12 -13.13
CA SER A 190 -13.43 -6.12 -13.73
C SER A 190 -12.58 -4.97 -14.22
N THR A 191 -12.66 -4.68 -15.51
CA THR A 191 -11.89 -3.59 -16.13
C THR A 191 -12.77 -2.67 -16.95
N GLN A 192 -12.57 -1.37 -16.77
CA GLN A 192 -13.16 -0.35 -17.61
C GLN A 192 -12.63 -0.48 -19.05
N HIS A 193 -13.50 -0.28 -20.03
CA HIS A 193 -13.19 -0.50 -21.44
C HIS A 193 -13.91 0.49 -22.35
N ALA A 194 -13.41 0.60 -23.58
CA ALA A 194 -14.07 1.35 -24.66
C ALA A 194 -15.43 0.70 -25.03
N PRO A 195 -16.43 1.49 -25.45
CA PRO A 195 -17.78 0.98 -25.70
C PRO A 195 -17.91 0.04 -26.89
N GLU A 196 -16.95 0.05 -27.82
CA GLU A 196 -16.97 -0.70 -29.07
C GLU A 196 -16.54 -2.17 -28.92
N ILE A 197 -15.82 -2.50 -27.83
CA ILE A 197 -15.32 -3.86 -27.60
C ILE A 197 -16.43 -4.78 -27.07
N SER A 198 -16.55 -5.97 -27.61
CA SER A 198 -17.51 -6.96 -27.12
C SER A 198 -17.05 -7.63 -25.83
N HIS A 199 -18.00 -8.09 -25.01
CA HIS A 199 -17.69 -8.80 -23.76
C HIS A 199 -16.83 -10.05 -24.01
N LYS A 200 -17.09 -10.80 -25.05
CA LYS A 200 -16.32 -11.99 -25.41
C LYS A 200 -14.85 -11.66 -25.70
N GLN A 201 -14.59 -10.58 -26.44
CA GLN A 201 -13.22 -10.14 -26.72
C GLN A 201 -12.50 -9.68 -25.46
N ILE A 202 -13.23 -8.99 -24.55
CA ILE A 202 -12.67 -8.59 -23.24
C ILE A 202 -12.30 -9.83 -22.43
N GLU A 203 -13.20 -10.80 -22.33
CA GLU A 203 -12.99 -12.04 -21.56
C GLU A 203 -11.78 -12.82 -22.08
N GLU A 204 -11.71 -13.07 -23.39
CA GLU A 204 -10.58 -13.76 -24.02
C GLU A 204 -9.25 -13.03 -23.78
N ALA A 205 -9.21 -11.71 -24.01
CA ALA A 205 -7.98 -10.94 -23.84
C ALA A 205 -7.54 -10.86 -22.37
N VAL A 206 -8.46 -10.69 -21.43
CA VAL A 206 -8.14 -10.62 -19.99
C VAL A 206 -7.58 -11.97 -19.52
N ILE A 207 -8.18 -13.08 -19.92
CA ILE A 207 -7.69 -14.41 -19.53
C ILE A 207 -6.31 -14.67 -20.11
N GLU A 208 -6.11 -14.44 -21.41
CA GLU A 208 -4.86 -14.80 -22.11
C GLU A 208 -3.71 -13.81 -21.84
N GLU A 209 -3.99 -12.50 -21.78
CA GLU A 209 -2.94 -11.47 -21.72
C GLU A 209 -2.69 -10.94 -20.30
N ILE A 210 -3.66 -11.08 -19.38
CA ILE A 210 -3.53 -10.58 -18.01
C ILE A 210 -3.43 -11.73 -17.01
N ILE A 211 -4.40 -12.67 -16.98
CA ILE A 211 -4.50 -13.66 -15.90
C ILE A 211 -3.43 -14.76 -16.04
N LYS A 212 -3.40 -15.43 -17.18
CA LYS A 212 -2.49 -16.57 -17.40
C LYS A 212 -0.99 -16.22 -17.33
N PRO A 213 -0.52 -15.03 -17.75
CA PRO A 213 0.89 -14.66 -17.60
C PRO A 213 1.33 -14.36 -16.16
N ILE A 214 0.39 -14.08 -15.27
CA ILE A 214 0.67 -13.67 -13.88
C ILE A 214 0.57 -14.81 -12.89
N LEU A 215 -0.43 -15.69 -13.06
CA LEU A 215 -0.69 -16.77 -12.10
C LEU A 215 0.09 -18.03 -12.47
N PRO A 216 0.55 -18.84 -11.49
CA PRO A 216 1.20 -20.12 -11.76
C PRO A 216 0.32 -21.02 -12.59
N ARG A 217 0.84 -21.49 -13.72
CA ARG A 217 0.05 -22.25 -14.70
C ARG A 217 -0.52 -23.54 -14.12
N GLU A 218 0.23 -24.19 -13.24
CA GLU A 218 -0.16 -25.40 -12.53
C GLU A 218 -1.31 -25.19 -11.53
N TRP A 219 -1.54 -23.95 -11.11
CA TRP A 219 -2.63 -23.59 -10.19
C TRP A 219 -3.95 -23.29 -10.90
N LEU A 220 -3.94 -23.18 -12.24
CA LEU A 220 -5.10 -22.78 -13.05
C LEU A 220 -5.94 -23.93 -13.60
N THR A 221 -5.71 -25.16 -13.19
CA THR A 221 -6.33 -26.38 -13.80
C THR A 221 -7.85 -26.43 -13.64
N GLU A 222 -8.39 -25.93 -12.53
CA GLU A 222 -9.82 -25.93 -12.21
C GLU A 222 -10.34 -24.53 -11.86
N THR A 223 -9.63 -23.50 -12.32
CA THR A 223 -9.94 -22.12 -11.94
C THR A 223 -11.17 -21.59 -12.66
N LYS A 224 -12.08 -20.97 -11.90
CA LYS A 224 -13.19 -20.20 -12.44
C LYS A 224 -12.76 -18.76 -12.74
N PHE A 225 -12.96 -18.31 -13.97
CA PHE A 225 -12.73 -16.93 -14.38
C PHE A 225 -14.05 -16.16 -14.46
N LEU A 226 -14.09 -14.98 -13.83
CA LEU A 226 -15.22 -14.05 -13.86
C LEU A 226 -14.72 -12.70 -14.34
N VAL A 227 -14.82 -12.45 -15.65
CA VAL A 227 -14.38 -11.22 -16.29
C VAL A 227 -15.57 -10.33 -16.56
N ASN A 228 -15.56 -9.10 -16.05
CA ASN A 228 -16.66 -8.14 -16.17
C ASN A 228 -18.04 -8.82 -16.00
N PRO A 229 -18.32 -9.43 -14.84
CA PRO A 229 -19.53 -10.25 -14.66
C PRO A 229 -20.84 -9.46 -14.79
N THR A 230 -20.81 -8.13 -14.76
CA THR A 230 -21.95 -7.25 -15.07
C THR A 230 -22.16 -7.06 -16.57
N GLY A 231 -21.26 -7.57 -17.42
CA GLY A 231 -21.31 -7.51 -18.87
C GLY A 231 -20.71 -6.24 -19.49
N ARG A 232 -20.83 -5.08 -18.86
CA ARG A 232 -20.35 -3.79 -19.39
C ARG A 232 -19.78 -2.92 -18.28
N PHE A 233 -18.60 -2.32 -18.55
CA PHE A 233 -17.93 -1.40 -17.64
C PHE A 233 -17.28 -0.25 -18.43
N VAL A 234 -18.08 0.63 -19.02
CA VAL A 234 -17.62 1.81 -19.79
C VAL A 234 -17.54 3.03 -18.89
N ILE A 235 -18.54 3.24 -18.02
CA ILE A 235 -18.51 4.29 -17.01
C ILE A 235 -17.75 3.76 -15.81
N GLY A 236 -16.66 4.43 -15.44
CA GLY A 236 -15.80 4.05 -14.33
C GLY A 236 -14.94 5.23 -13.88
N GLY A 237 -13.95 4.93 -13.03
CA GLY A 237 -13.12 5.96 -12.41
C GLY A 237 -13.94 6.91 -11.55
N PRO A 238 -13.48 8.16 -11.32
CA PRO A 238 -14.19 9.15 -10.52
C PRO A 238 -15.60 9.51 -11.00
N GLN A 239 -15.95 9.19 -12.25
CA GLN A 239 -17.32 9.34 -12.75
C GLN A 239 -18.24 8.22 -12.24
N GLY A 240 -17.71 7.02 -12.07
CA GLY A 240 -18.47 5.86 -11.59
C GLY A 240 -18.67 5.86 -10.09
N ASP A 241 -17.68 6.31 -9.35
CA ASP A 241 -17.68 6.33 -7.89
C ASP A 241 -16.75 7.43 -7.36
N CYS A 242 -17.10 8.02 -6.22
CA CYS A 242 -16.29 9.04 -5.56
C CYS A 242 -15.05 8.40 -4.93
N GLY A 243 -13.87 8.97 -5.20
CA GLY A 243 -12.61 8.56 -4.61
C GLY A 243 -12.18 9.44 -3.44
N LEU A 244 -11.65 8.81 -2.39
CA LEU A 244 -11.06 9.50 -1.25
C LEU A 244 -9.74 8.85 -0.85
N THR A 245 -8.81 9.68 -0.37
CA THR A 245 -7.56 9.20 0.23
C THR A 245 -7.84 8.30 1.42
N GLY A 246 -7.11 7.18 1.51
CA GLY A 246 -7.17 6.28 2.66
C GLY A 246 -8.37 5.35 2.73
N ARG A 247 -9.07 5.10 1.62
CA ARG A 247 -10.20 4.15 1.58
C ARG A 247 -9.83 2.76 1.04
N LYS A 248 -8.55 2.50 0.78
CA LYS A 248 -8.05 1.20 0.31
C LYS A 248 -6.94 0.65 1.20
N ILE A 249 -7.06 0.87 2.52
CA ILE A 249 -6.03 0.52 3.50
C ILE A 249 -5.71 -0.98 3.57
N ILE A 250 -6.67 -1.86 3.29
CA ILE A 250 -6.45 -3.31 3.27
C ILE A 250 -5.75 -3.72 1.96
N VAL A 251 -6.10 -3.10 0.83
CA VAL A 251 -5.39 -3.25 -0.45
C VAL A 251 -3.95 -2.74 -0.33
N ASP A 252 -3.74 -1.65 0.37
CA ASP A 252 -2.42 -1.06 0.59
C ASP A 252 -1.48 -1.94 1.44
N THR A 253 -2.01 -2.87 2.20
CA THR A 253 -1.28 -3.68 3.17
C THR A 253 -1.27 -5.17 2.80
N TYR A 254 -2.06 -6.00 3.50
CA TYR A 254 -1.92 -7.47 3.41
C TYR A 254 -3.16 -8.19 2.88
N GLY A 255 -4.15 -7.46 2.34
CA GLY A 255 -5.34 -8.05 1.73
C GLY A 255 -6.22 -8.87 2.68
N GLY A 256 -6.18 -8.55 3.98
CA GLY A 256 -6.95 -9.27 5.01
C GLY A 256 -6.21 -10.47 5.63
N ALA A 257 -5.00 -10.79 5.19
CA ALA A 257 -4.20 -11.88 5.77
C ALA A 257 -3.61 -11.54 7.15
N ALA A 258 -3.53 -10.25 7.48
CA ALA A 258 -3.09 -9.75 8.78
C ALA A 258 -4.03 -8.63 9.26
N PRO A 259 -4.07 -8.35 10.58
CA PRO A 259 -4.78 -7.20 11.13
C PRO A 259 -4.27 -5.87 10.57
N HIS A 260 -5.11 -4.85 10.69
CA HIS A 260 -4.79 -3.47 10.35
C HIS A 260 -5.10 -2.54 11.52
N GLY A 261 -4.26 -1.54 11.76
CA GLY A 261 -4.45 -0.56 12.83
C GLY A 261 -5.50 0.52 12.53
N GLY A 262 -5.93 0.64 11.27
CA GLY A 262 -6.93 1.61 10.82
C GLY A 262 -6.34 2.89 10.20
N GLY A 263 -5.06 3.19 10.39
CA GLY A 263 -4.41 4.38 9.85
C GLY A 263 -4.11 4.26 8.34
N ALA A 264 -4.50 5.28 7.56
CA ALA A 264 -4.14 5.40 6.16
C ALA A 264 -2.69 5.91 5.99
N PHE A 265 -2.08 5.62 4.84
CA PHE A 265 -0.69 5.99 4.53
C PHE A 265 -0.59 7.23 3.65
N SER A 266 -1.25 7.21 2.51
CA SER A 266 -1.10 8.25 1.48
C SER A 266 -1.40 9.65 2.00
N GLY A 267 -0.61 10.61 1.58
CA GLY A 267 -0.72 12.02 1.98
C GLY A 267 -0.06 12.37 3.32
N LYS A 268 0.42 11.38 4.08
CA LYS A 268 1.06 11.58 5.40
C LYS A 268 2.58 11.56 5.29
N ASP A 269 3.23 12.61 5.83
CA ASP A 269 4.69 12.63 5.98
C ASP A 269 5.18 11.63 7.04
N PRO A 270 6.49 11.28 7.07
CA PRO A 270 7.02 10.24 7.97
C PRO A 270 6.93 10.53 9.48
N SER A 271 6.56 11.72 9.91
CA SER A 271 6.31 12.01 11.32
C SER A 271 5.03 11.33 11.83
N LYS A 272 4.12 10.96 10.92
CA LYS A 272 2.89 10.24 11.21
C LYS A 272 3.20 8.75 11.34
N VAL A 273 3.09 8.23 12.56
CA VAL A 273 3.39 6.83 12.88
C VAL A 273 2.43 5.84 12.19
N ASP A 274 1.24 6.25 11.83
CA ASP A 274 0.33 5.45 10.99
C ASP A 274 1.05 4.90 9.75
N ARG A 275 1.87 5.71 9.11
CA ARG A 275 2.65 5.33 7.94
C ARG A 275 4.02 4.78 8.32
N SER A 276 4.82 5.55 9.01
CA SER A 276 6.23 5.22 9.27
C SER A 276 6.38 3.97 10.14
N ALA A 277 5.56 3.80 11.17
CA ALA A 277 5.62 2.63 12.03
C ALA A 277 5.02 1.37 11.37
N ALA A 278 4.03 1.50 10.50
CA ALA A 278 3.55 0.38 9.69
C ALA A 278 4.65 -0.11 8.72
N TYR A 279 5.41 0.80 8.11
CA TYR A 279 6.56 0.47 7.27
C TYR A 279 7.68 -0.20 8.08
N ALA A 280 7.98 0.34 9.27
CA ALA A 280 8.97 -0.26 10.16
C ALA A 280 8.55 -1.65 10.67
N ALA A 281 7.28 -1.84 11.01
CA ALA A 281 6.75 -3.14 11.41
C ALA A 281 6.81 -4.17 10.26
N ARG A 282 6.57 -3.75 9.01
CA ARG A 282 6.81 -4.59 7.82
C ARG A 282 8.28 -4.97 7.70
N TYR A 283 9.18 -4.02 7.83
CA TYR A 283 10.63 -4.24 7.78
C TYR A 283 11.09 -5.26 8.84
N VAL A 284 10.59 -5.14 10.07
CA VAL A 284 10.86 -6.09 11.15
C VAL A 284 10.35 -7.48 10.80
N ALA A 285 9.06 -7.62 10.44
CA ALA A 285 8.44 -8.89 10.12
C ALA A 285 9.13 -9.58 8.94
N LYS A 286 9.48 -8.82 7.89
CA LYS A 286 10.17 -9.35 6.71
C LYS A 286 11.56 -9.88 7.06
N ASN A 287 12.34 -9.18 7.88
CA ASN A 287 13.65 -9.65 8.32
C ASN A 287 13.57 -10.90 9.21
N ILE A 288 12.56 -11.01 10.07
CA ILE A 288 12.33 -12.21 10.90
C ILE A 288 12.09 -13.45 10.02
N VAL A 289 11.19 -13.33 9.03
CA VAL A 289 10.88 -14.43 8.11
C VAL A 289 12.07 -14.74 7.20
N ALA A 290 12.70 -13.72 6.64
CA ALA A 290 13.89 -13.89 5.79
C ALA A 290 15.08 -14.53 6.54
N ALA A 291 15.20 -14.27 7.85
CA ALA A 291 16.22 -14.91 8.70
C ALA A 291 15.89 -16.37 9.02
N GLY A 292 14.72 -16.87 8.65
CA GLY A 292 14.27 -18.24 8.96
C GLY A 292 13.88 -18.43 10.44
N LEU A 293 13.63 -17.34 11.18
CA LEU A 293 13.17 -17.40 12.56
C LEU A 293 11.71 -17.85 12.68
N ALA A 294 10.91 -17.61 11.64
CA ALA A 294 9.54 -18.09 11.52
C ALA A 294 9.14 -18.19 10.05
N ARG A 295 8.10 -18.98 9.73
CA ARG A 295 7.51 -19.02 8.38
C ARG A 295 6.54 -17.89 8.13
N GLN A 296 5.93 -17.38 9.20
CA GLN A 296 5.09 -16.18 9.18
C GLN A 296 5.33 -15.40 10.47
N CYS A 297 5.23 -14.08 10.37
CA CYS A 297 5.46 -13.19 11.48
C CYS A 297 4.55 -11.98 11.38
N GLN A 298 3.77 -11.76 12.43
CA GLN A 298 3.01 -10.54 12.66
C GLN A 298 3.69 -9.73 13.77
N VAL A 299 3.85 -8.44 13.56
CA VAL A 299 4.40 -7.50 14.53
C VAL A 299 3.35 -6.44 14.82
N GLN A 300 2.98 -6.25 16.08
CA GLN A 300 2.17 -5.12 16.53
C GLN A 300 3.06 -4.11 17.23
N VAL A 301 2.89 -2.83 16.90
CA VAL A 301 3.51 -1.72 17.61
C VAL A 301 2.46 -0.66 17.92
N SER A 302 2.55 -0.01 19.09
CA SER A 302 1.60 1.04 19.47
C SER A 302 2.30 2.22 20.14
N TYR A 303 1.68 3.41 19.98
CA TYR A 303 2.20 4.68 20.47
C TYR A 303 1.13 5.48 21.20
N ALA A 304 1.58 6.35 22.11
CA ALA A 304 0.80 7.46 22.62
C ALA A 304 1.26 8.77 21.97
N ILE A 305 0.34 9.71 21.78
CA ILE A 305 0.68 11.04 21.26
C ILE A 305 1.72 11.72 22.15
N GLY A 306 2.71 12.35 21.54
CA GLY A 306 3.78 13.07 22.24
C GLY A 306 4.80 12.19 22.98
N VAL A 307 4.75 10.86 22.86
CA VAL A 307 5.68 9.92 23.50
C VAL A 307 6.54 9.25 22.44
N ALA A 308 7.87 9.26 22.63
CA ALA A 308 8.80 8.71 21.67
C ALA A 308 8.87 7.19 21.72
N LYS A 309 8.90 6.59 22.91
CA LYS A 309 8.99 5.14 23.05
C LYS A 309 7.67 4.47 22.70
N PRO A 310 7.66 3.38 21.89
CA PRO A 310 6.47 2.56 21.73
C PRO A 310 5.94 2.06 23.07
N ILE A 311 4.62 2.07 23.25
CA ILE A 311 3.97 1.52 24.45
C ILE A 311 4.04 -0.01 24.43
N ASN A 312 3.88 -0.60 23.25
CA ASN A 312 3.85 -2.05 23.06
C ASN A 312 4.57 -2.44 21.76
N ILE A 313 5.33 -3.52 21.84
CA ILE A 313 5.88 -4.25 20.69
C ILE A 313 5.63 -5.73 20.96
N THR A 314 4.82 -6.36 20.13
CA THR A 314 4.50 -7.79 20.25
C THR A 314 4.72 -8.49 18.94
N VAL A 315 5.26 -9.71 19.02
CA VAL A 315 5.51 -10.60 17.87
C VAL A 315 4.63 -11.83 18.02
N TYR A 316 4.00 -12.24 16.91
CA TYR A 316 3.20 -13.45 16.79
C TYR A 316 3.67 -14.25 15.58
N THR A 317 4.12 -15.48 15.79
CA THR A 317 4.58 -16.37 14.70
C THR A 317 3.58 -17.46 14.36
N GLU A 318 2.41 -17.48 15.03
CA GLU A 318 1.37 -18.50 14.85
C GLU A 318 1.90 -19.94 14.97
N GLY A 319 2.84 -20.14 15.90
CA GLY A 319 3.45 -21.44 16.14
C GLY A 319 4.48 -21.87 15.09
N THR A 320 4.88 -20.99 14.17
CA THR A 320 5.90 -21.30 13.14
C THR A 320 7.31 -20.87 13.54
N GLY A 321 7.46 -20.22 14.71
CA GLY A 321 8.75 -19.77 15.24
C GLY A 321 9.68 -20.93 15.58
N VAL A 322 10.96 -20.79 15.23
CA VAL A 322 12.02 -21.74 15.61
C VAL A 322 12.54 -21.50 17.02
N ILE A 323 12.27 -20.32 17.57
CA ILE A 323 12.45 -19.93 18.97
C ILE A 323 11.15 -19.29 19.47
N PRO A 324 10.91 -19.18 20.80
CA PRO A 324 9.71 -18.58 21.34
C PRO A 324 9.49 -17.12 20.88
N ASP A 325 8.24 -16.74 20.65
CA ASP A 325 7.86 -15.37 20.23
C ASP A 325 8.42 -14.29 21.17
N ALA A 326 8.47 -14.56 22.49
CA ALA A 326 9.07 -13.64 23.46
C ALA A 326 10.58 -13.42 23.25
N GLU A 327 11.31 -14.43 22.79
CA GLU A 327 12.73 -14.29 22.45
C GLU A 327 12.89 -13.50 21.14
N ILE A 328 12.04 -13.73 20.14
CA ILE A 328 12.03 -12.93 18.92
C ILE A 328 11.74 -11.46 19.26
N ALA A 329 10.78 -11.19 20.15
CA ALA A 329 10.44 -9.82 20.58
C ALA A 329 11.66 -9.12 21.26
N LYS A 330 12.46 -9.84 22.03
CA LYS A 330 13.71 -9.29 22.59
C LYS A 330 14.73 -8.92 21.50
N LEU A 331 14.85 -9.75 20.46
CA LEU A 331 15.71 -9.44 19.32
C LEU A 331 15.22 -8.18 18.59
N VAL A 332 13.91 -8.02 18.42
CA VAL A 332 13.34 -6.80 17.82
C VAL A 332 13.72 -5.56 18.65
N LEU A 333 13.49 -5.61 19.96
CA LEU A 333 13.84 -4.50 20.86
C LEU A 333 15.33 -4.14 20.84
N ALA A 334 16.21 -5.13 20.67
CA ALA A 334 17.66 -4.94 20.68
C ALA A 334 18.21 -4.39 19.35
N HIS A 335 17.56 -4.67 18.21
CA HIS A 335 18.14 -4.44 16.89
C HIS A 335 17.38 -3.47 15.99
N PHE A 336 16.19 -3.01 16.41
CA PHE A 336 15.37 -2.06 15.67
C PHE A 336 14.95 -0.88 16.55
N ASP A 337 15.30 0.32 16.13
CA ASP A 337 14.84 1.54 16.80
C ASP A 337 13.44 1.92 16.26
N LEU A 338 12.42 1.59 17.03
CA LEU A 338 11.01 1.85 16.67
C LEU A 338 10.45 3.16 17.26
N ARG A 339 11.33 4.05 17.78
CA ARG A 339 10.94 5.43 18.07
C ARG A 339 10.69 6.19 16.74
N PRO A 340 9.79 7.18 16.68
CA PRO A 340 9.48 7.90 15.45
C PRO A 340 10.73 8.41 14.70
N LYS A 341 11.65 9.09 15.39
CA LYS A 341 12.92 9.56 14.82
C LYS A 341 13.82 8.40 14.36
N GLY A 342 13.89 7.32 15.15
CA GLY A 342 14.66 6.13 14.82
C GLY A 342 14.18 5.46 13.54
N ILE A 343 12.88 5.33 13.36
CA ILE A 343 12.25 4.78 12.14
C ILE A 343 12.64 5.63 10.92
N VAL A 344 12.47 6.94 11.02
CA VAL A 344 12.78 7.87 9.91
C VAL A 344 14.23 7.73 9.47
N GLN A 345 15.16 7.63 10.42
CA GLN A 345 16.59 7.45 10.15
C GLN A 345 16.91 6.06 9.60
N MET A 346 16.41 5.00 10.24
CA MET A 346 16.63 3.60 9.87
C MET A 346 16.17 3.30 8.45
N LEU A 347 15.02 3.83 8.06
CA LEU A 347 14.43 3.61 6.75
C LEU A 347 14.68 4.76 5.76
N ASN A 348 15.38 5.82 6.17
CA ASN A 348 15.69 6.98 5.33
C ASN A 348 14.43 7.54 4.62
N LEU A 349 13.43 7.94 5.40
CA LEU A 349 12.09 8.26 4.91
C LEU A 349 11.89 9.72 4.47
N LEU A 350 12.83 10.65 4.78
CA LEU A 350 12.70 12.07 4.39
C LEU A 350 13.09 12.30 2.92
N ARG A 351 12.43 11.58 2.00
CA ARG A 351 12.71 11.61 0.56
C ARG A 351 11.40 11.56 -0.23
N PRO A 352 11.37 12.05 -1.49
CA PRO A 352 10.19 11.96 -2.36
C PRO A 352 10.06 10.56 -2.98
N ILE A 353 9.53 9.60 -2.21
CA ILE A 353 9.42 8.17 -2.57
C ILE A 353 7.99 7.63 -2.50
N TYR A 354 7.01 8.49 -2.16
CA TYR A 354 5.70 8.05 -1.71
C TYR A 354 4.68 7.89 -2.84
N GLN A 355 4.68 8.75 -3.85
CA GLN A 355 3.75 8.63 -4.98
C GLN A 355 3.80 7.24 -5.62
N LYS A 356 4.99 6.67 -5.76
CA LYS A 356 5.19 5.33 -6.35
C LYS A 356 4.57 4.22 -5.50
N SER A 357 4.47 4.39 -4.19
CA SER A 357 3.87 3.42 -3.28
C SER A 357 2.33 3.44 -3.28
N ALA A 358 1.72 4.50 -3.77
CA ALA A 358 0.28 4.76 -3.65
C ALA A 358 -0.62 3.88 -4.52
N ALA A 359 -0.07 3.01 -5.37
CA ALA A 359 -0.81 2.03 -6.15
C ALA A 359 -0.08 0.68 -6.14
N TYR A 360 -0.83 -0.42 -6.25
CA TYR A 360 -0.33 -1.80 -6.30
C TYR A 360 0.29 -2.31 -4.99
N GLY A 361 -0.14 -1.76 -3.85
CA GLY A 361 0.32 -2.10 -2.51
C GLY A 361 1.59 -1.37 -2.09
N HIS A 362 1.72 -1.12 -0.78
CA HIS A 362 2.90 -0.50 -0.19
C HIS A 362 3.98 -1.53 0.16
N PHE A 363 3.63 -2.80 0.22
CA PHE A 363 4.51 -3.90 0.66
C PHE A 363 4.67 -4.96 -0.43
N GLY A 364 5.76 -5.74 -0.34
CA GLY A 364 6.06 -6.79 -1.30
C GLY A 364 6.58 -6.27 -2.64
N ARG A 365 7.30 -5.15 -2.62
CA ARG A 365 7.84 -4.49 -3.80
C ARG A 365 9.34 -4.27 -3.63
N GLU A 366 10.12 -4.62 -4.64
CA GLU A 366 11.58 -4.64 -4.60
C GLU A 366 12.25 -3.40 -5.20
N GLU A 367 11.50 -2.31 -5.39
CA GLU A 367 12.07 -1.05 -5.81
C GLU A 367 13.07 -0.53 -4.76
N PRO A 368 14.27 -0.07 -5.17
CA PRO A 368 15.35 0.29 -4.25
C PRO A 368 15.00 1.45 -3.31
N GLU A 369 14.01 2.25 -3.66
CA GLU A 369 13.50 3.33 -2.82
C GLU A 369 12.74 2.83 -1.59
N PHE A 370 12.14 1.62 -1.67
CA PHE A 370 11.31 1.04 -0.62
C PHE A 370 12.17 0.32 0.42
N THR A 371 12.83 1.10 1.26
CA THR A 371 13.80 0.61 2.25
C THR A 371 13.22 -0.32 3.29
N TRP A 372 11.90 -0.28 3.51
CA TRP A 372 11.18 -1.18 4.42
C TRP A 372 11.07 -2.62 3.88
N GLU A 373 11.46 -2.84 2.63
CA GLU A 373 11.52 -4.19 2.02
C GLU A 373 12.92 -4.82 2.09
N ARG A 374 13.93 -4.11 2.61
CA ARG A 374 15.29 -4.65 2.76
C ARG A 374 15.35 -5.80 3.76
N THR A 375 16.23 -6.75 3.50
CA THR A 375 16.51 -7.92 4.35
C THR A 375 17.94 -7.87 4.94
N ASP A 376 18.45 -6.68 5.16
CA ASP A 376 19.84 -6.40 5.61
C ASP A 376 20.10 -6.75 7.09
N LYS A 377 19.07 -7.09 7.86
CA LYS A 377 19.18 -7.55 9.25
C LYS A 377 19.26 -9.09 9.40
N VAL A 378 19.15 -9.84 8.30
CA VAL A 378 19.07 -11.30 8.32
C VAL A 378 20.28 -11.93 9.03
N ALA A 379 21.50 -11.58 8.63
CA ALA A 379 22.70 -12.16 9.22
C ALA A 379 22.81 -11.86 10.73
N LEU A 380 22.50 -10.63 11.12
CA LEU A 380 22.52 -10.18 12.50
C LEU A 380 21.47 -10.94 13.35
N LEU A 381 20.26 -11.12 12.83
CA LEU A 381 19.18 -11.82 13.55
C LEU A 381 19.48 -13.33 13.70
N ARG A 382 20.05 -13.96 12.67
CA ARG A 382 20.49 -15.37 12.74
C ARG A 382 21.57 -15.58 13.80
N ASP A 383 22.60 -14.73 13.80
CA ASP A 383 23.68 -14.78 14.77
C ASP A 383 23.16 -14.59 16.21
N ALA A 384 22.36 -13.54 16.43
CA ALA A 384 21.76 -13.24 17.73
C ALA A 384 20.80 -14.32 18.24
N ALA A 385 20.14 -15.08 17.33
CA ALA A 385 19.29 -16.21 17.66
C ALA A 385 20.07 -17.54 17.81
N GLY A 386 21.38 -17.56 17.56
CA GLY A 386 22.19 -18.78 17.58
C GLY A 386 21.93 -19.75 16.41
N LEU A 387 21.36 -19.26 15.32
CA LEU A 387 21.13 -20.05 14.10
C LEU A 387 22.39 -20.02 13.22
N LYS A 388 22.90 -21.20 12.87
CA LYS A 388 24.04 -21.34 11.95
C LYS A 388 23.66 -21.06 10.50
#